data_d59be9ae3c82a4190f4bc47252662fba
#
_entry.id   d59be9ae3c82a4190f4bc47252662fba
#
_cell.length_a   1.000
_cell.length_b   1.000
_cell.length_c   1.000
_cell.angle_alpha   90.00
_cell.angle_beta   90.00
_cell.angle_gamma   90.00
#
_symmetry.space_group_name_H-M   'P 1'
#
loop_
_entity.id
_entity.type
_entity.pdbx_description
1 polymer ?
#
loop_
_entity_poly.entity_id
_entity_poly.type
_entity_poly.pdbx_seq_one_letter_code
_entity_poly.pdbx_strand_id
1 'polypeptide(L)' 'MIDYQVRLINFPSGSSREAVTENEDGTYTIFIDASLSLEGQQERFYHAMNHIIGGDFTKENIQEIEFNAHSA' A
#
# COMPACT_ATOMS: atom_id res chain seq x y z
N MET A 1 -4.74 -3.62 17.18
CA MET A 1 -5.39 -4.07 15.97
C MET A 1 -5.20 -3.05 14.86
N ILE A 2 -4.99 -3.49 13.63
CA ILE A 2 -4.78 -2.60 12.51
C ILE A 2 -6.09 -2.38 11.79
N ASP A 3 -6.48 -1.12 11.67
CA ASP A 3 -7.66 -0.76 10.91
C ASP A 3 -7.25 -0.28 9.55
N TYR A 4 -7.84 -0.84 8.52
CA TYR A 4 -7.50 -0.47 7.16
C TYR A 4 -8.70 -0.59 6.25
N GLN A 5 -8.60 0.03 5.07
CA GLN A 5 -9.56 -0.20 4.01
C GLN A 5 -8.80 -0.39 2.72
N VAL A 6 -9.38 -1.15 1.81
CA VAL A 6 -8.78 -1.44 0.51
C VAL A 6 -9.59 -0.74 -0.57
N ARG A 7 -8.92 -0.07 -1.49
CA ARG A 7 -9.57 0.57 -2.61
C ARG A 7 -8.93 0.09 -3.90
N LEU A 8 -9.75 -0.28 -4.85
CA LEU A 8 -9.26 -0.70 -6.15
C LEU A 8 -9.33 0.51 -7.08
N ILE A 9 -8.21 0.89 -7.64
CA ILE A 9 -8.16 2.02 -8.54
C ILE A 9 -7.28 1.67 -9.73
N ASN A 10 -7.29 2.50 -10.73
CA ASN A 10 -6.43 2.28 -11.88
C ASN A 10 -5.09 2.94 -11.64
N PHE A 11 -4.03 2.18 -11.82
CA PHE A 11 -2.69 2.69 -11.65
C PHE A 11 -2.07 2.94 -13.03
N PRO A 12 -1.16 3.90 -13.13
CA PRO A 12 -0.49 4.12 -14.39
C PRO A 12 0.37 2.93 -14.77
N SER A 13 0.59 2.76 -16.05
CA SER A 13 1.47 1.75 -16.55
C SER A 13 2.85 1.91 -15.97
N GLY A 14 3.46 0.83 -15.58
CA GLY A 14 4.81 0.86 -15.05
C GLY A 14 4.92 1.19 -13.58
N SER A 15 3.80 1.39 -12.92
CA SER A 15 3.83 1.66 -11.48
C SER A 15 3.89 0.36 -10.70
N SER A 16 4.01 0.46 -9.39
CA SER A 16 4.09 -0.71 -8.55
C SER A 16 2.78 -1.43 -8.37
N ARG A 17 1.68 -0.82 -8.77
CA ARG A 17 0.34 -1.41 -8.71
C ARG A 17 -0.23 -1.52 -7.32
N GLU A 18 0.43 -0.96 -6.35
CA GLU A 18 -0.08 -0.89 -4.99
C GLU A 18 0.46 0.35 -4.31
N ALA A 19 -0.24 0.86 -3.33
CA ALA A 19 0.22 1.98 -2.52
C ALA A 19 -0.48 1.92 -1.19
N VAL A 20 0.14 2.46 -0.16
CA VAL A 20 -0.44 2.49 1.17
C VAL A 20 -0.25 3.88 1.73
N THR A 21 -1.30 4.41 2.35
CA THR A 21 -1.18 5.67 3.08
C THR A 21 -1.59 5.44 4.51
N GLU A 22 -0.91 6.13 5.41
CA GLU A 22 -1.31 6.16 6.81
C GLU A 22 -2.14 7.41 7.01
N ASN A 23 -3.34 7.24 7.50
CA ASN A 23 -4.27 8.34 7.67
C ASN A 23 -4.06 9.02 9.01
N GLU A 24 -4.60 10.21 9.16
CA GLU A 24 -4.40 10.99 10.38
C GLU A 24 -4.94 10.32 11.61
N ASP A 25 -5.97 9.52 11.45
CA ASP A 25 -6.58 8.85 12.59
C ASP A 25 -5.91 7.52 12.93
N GLY A 26 -4.80 7.21 12.29
CA GLY A 26 -4.08 5.99 12.58
C GLY A 26 -4.51 4.79 11.76
N THR A 27 -5.50 4.96 10.90
CA THR A 27 -5.90 3.86 10.01
C THR A 27 -5.08 3.92 8.74
N TYR A 28 -5.23 2.91 7.91
CA TYR A 28 -4.47 2.82 6.66
C TYR A 28 -5.42 2.66 5.49
N THR A 29 -5.03 3.20 4.35
CA THR A 29 -5.72 2.95 3.09
C THR A 29 -4.76 2.25 2.15
N ILE A 30 -5.18 1.09 1.64
CA ILE A 30 -4.39 0.30 0.73
C ILE A 30 -5.00 0.43 -0.66
N PHE A 31 -4.22 0.92 -1.61
CA PHE A 31 -4.68 1.06 -2.98
C PHE A 31 -4.08 -0.08 -3.81
N ILE A 32 -4.89 -0.75 -4.58
CA ILE A 32 -4.46 -1.86 -5.41
C ILE A 32 -5.00 -1.67 -6.81
N ASP A 33 -4.21 -2.01 -7.80
CA ASP A 33 -4.58 -1.84 -9.20
C ASP A 33 -5.76 -2.75 -9.54
N ALA A 34 -6.85 -2.14 -9.95
CA ALA A 34 -8.06 -2.86 -10.27
C ALA A 34 -7.90 -3.74 -11.50
N SER A 35 -6.92 -3.49 -12.33
CA SER A 35 -6.72 -4.28 -13.55
C SER A 35 -6.00 -5.59 -13.31
N LEU A 36 -5.47 -5.82 -12.11
CA LEU A 36 -4.81 -7.07 -11.81
C LEU A 36 -5.81 -8.20 -11.66
N SER A 37 -5.36 -9.44 -11.90
CA SER A 37 -6.19 -10.58 -11.61
C SER A 37 -6.46 -10.65 -10.13
N LEU A 38 -7.41 -11.46 -9.73
CA LEU A 38 -7.72 -11.61 -8.31
C LEU A 38 -6.50 -12.08 -7.55
N GLU A 39 -5.76 -13.02 -8.12
CA GLU A 39 -4.55 -13.50 -7.51
C GLU A 39 -3.51 -12.42 -7.36
N GLY A 40 -3.36 -11.59 -8.40
CA GLY A 40 -2.44 -10.47 -8.35
C GLY A 40 -2.83 -9.45 -7.31
N GLN A 41 -4.13 -9.19 -7.18
CA GLN A 41 -4.61 -8.27 -6.16
C GLN A 41 -4.29 -8.80 -4.77
N GLN A 42 -4.44 -10.09 -4.55
CA GLN A 42 -4.14 -10.68 -3.26
C GLN A 42 -2.66 -10.57 -2.93
N GLU A 43 -1.81 -10.79 -3.92
CA GLU A 43 -0.38 -10.66 -3.70
C GLU A 43 0.00 -9.25 -3.30
N ARG A 44 -0.60 -8.27 -3.97
CA ARG A 44 -0.31 -6.88 -3.64
C ARG A 44 -0.83 -6.53 -2.25
N PHE A 45 -1.96 -7.09 -1.89
CA PHE A 45 -2.51 -6.87 -0.57
C PHE A 45 -1.58 -7.41 0.52
N TYR A 46 -1.07 -8.62 0.35
CA TYR A 46 -0.17 -9.19 1.32
C TYR A 46 1.12 -8.37 1.42
N HIS A 47 1.62 -7.91 0.28
CA HIS A 47 2.81 -7.09 0.28
C HIS A 47 2.57 -5.79 1.06
N ALA A 48 1.44 -5.17 0.84
CA ALA A 48 1.10 -3.94 1.54
C ALA A 48 0.95 -4.19 3.04
N MET A 49 0.31 -5.29 3.42
CA MET A 49 0.15 -5.61 4.83
C MET A 49 1.49 -5.88 5.50
N ASN A 50 2.43 -6.46 4.78
CA ASN A 50 3.76 -6.66 5.32
C ASN A 50 4.44 -5.35 5.65
N HIS A 51 4.26 -4.34 4.83
CA HIS A 51 4.79 -3.02 5.13
C HIS A 51 4.17 -2.45 6.40
N ILE A 52 2.88 -2.58 6.53
CA ILE A 52 2.17 -2.05 7.69
C ILE A 52 2.61 -2.77 8.96
N ILE A 53 2.60 -4.10 8.92
CA ILE A 53 2.92 -4.89 10.09
C ILE A 53 4.39 -4.75 10.44
N GLY A 54 5.23 -4.63 9.44
CA GLY A 54 6.66 -4.50 9.68
C GLY A 54 7.10 -3.16 10.19
N GLY A 55 6.18 -2.19 10.27
CA GLY A 55 6.54 -0.88 10.78
C GLY A 55 7.29 -0.03 9.80
N ASP A 56 7.11 -0.28 8.53
CA ASP A 56 7.82 0.46 7.49
C ASP A 56 7.40 1.91 7.40
N PHE A 57 6.41 2.29 8.17
CA PHE A 57 5.96 3.68 8.19
C PHE A 57 6.53 4.44 9.37
N THR A 58 7.54 3.89 10.03
CA THR A 58 8.24 4.62 11.07
C THR A 58 9.09 5.68 10.40
N LYS A 59 9.60 6.61 11.19
CA LYS A 59 10.36 7.69 10.64
C LYS A 59 11.52 7.26 9.85
N GLU A 60 12.21 6.24 10.25
CA GLU A 60 13.38 5.82 9.56
C GLU A 60 13.07 5.24 8.22
N ASN A 61 11.92 4.67 8.04
CA ASN A 61 11.60 3.92 6.84
C ASN A 61 10.75 4.64 5.84
N ILE A 62 10.08 5.66 6.28
CA ILE A 62 9.17 6.38 5.41
C ILE A 62 9.84 6.85 4.16
N GLN A 63 11.05 7.33 4.27
CA GLN A 63 11.71 7.82 3.12
C GLN A 63 11.98 6.77 2.13
N GLU A 64 12.25 5.57 2.56
CA GLU A 64 12.49 4.52 1.63
C GLU A 64 11.27 4.06 0.96
N ILE A 65 10.15 4.08 1.66
CA ILE A 65 8.92 3.63 1.10
C ILE A 65 8.41 4.55 0.09
N GLU A 66 8.59 5.83 0.31
CA GLU A 66 8.02 6.74 -0.49
C GLU A 66 8.52 6.83 -1.69
N PHE A 67 9.54 6.45 -1.90
CA PHE A 67 9.98 6.51 -3.10
C PHE A 67 9.57 5.55 -3.70
N ASN A 68 9.10 4.81 -3.11
CA ASN A 68 8.64 3.92 -3.66
C ASN A 68 7.42 3.93 -3.47
N ALA A 69 6.97 4.49 -3.12
CA ALA A 69 5.80 4.34 -2.96
C ALA A 69 5.04 5.10 -2.81
N HIS A 70 5.17 5.65 -2.73
CA HIS A 70 4.59 6.07 -2.51
C HIS A 70 4.11 6.64 -2.48
N SER A 71 4.18 6.94 -2.51
CA SER A 71 3.84 7.23 -2.45
C SER A 71 3.54 7.44 -2.62
N ALA A 72 3.43 7.68 -2.78
CA ALA A 72 3.22 7.76 -2.94
C ALA A 72 3.11 7.79 -3.16
#